data_0aff12e6b78c55aa7cc07c3de7d9aedc
#
_entry.id   0aff12e6b78c55aa7cc07c3de7d9aedc
#
_cell.length_a   1.000
_cell.length_b   1.000
_cell.length_c   1.000
_cell.angle_alpha   90.00
_cell.angle_beta   90.00
_cell.angle_gamma   90.00
#
_symmetry.space_group_name_H-M   'P 1'
#
loop_
_entity.id
_entity.type
_entity.pdbx_description
1 polymer ?
#
loop_
_entity_poly.entity_id
_entity_poly.type
_entity_poly.pdbx_seq_one_letter_code
_entity_poly.pdbx_strand_id
1 'polypeptide(L)'
;MIIVLLGPPGAGKGTQGELLAARLGIPKIATGDLFRAAVRDSTPLGIEAKKYMDRGDLVPDSVILGILRDAMASAEAAHGAILDGAVRTVPQAEGLAQVLKSIDRKVDAVLLFDANHAELIRRLSSRTTCDICQTPFKAFEPGTACPRNDGGRLIRRKDDEPEAIQNRLSIYEELTAPVVAWYQTHGVPVERIDAIGDVTDVTMRAAEALKHVPRAD
;
A
#
# COMPACT_ATOMS: atom_id res chain seq x y z
N MET A 1 -13.95 -0.58 -10.53
CA MET A 1 -12.65 -1.31 -10.71
C MET A 1 -11.91 -1.38 -9.37
N ILE A 2 -11.45 -2.56 -8.95
CA ILE A 2 -10.65 -2.77 -7.73
C ILE A 2 -9.25 -3.20 -8.11
N ILE A 3 -8.26 -2.41 -7.72
CA ILE A 3 -6.85 -2.64 -8.05
C ILE A 3 -6.07 -2.89 -6.76
N VAL A 4 -5.32 -3.99 -6.71
CA VAL A 4 -4.41 -4.28 -5.59
C VAL A 4 -2.99 -3.88 -5.99
N LEU A 5 -2.33 -3.09 -5.14
CA LEU A 5 -0.91 -2.77 -5.32
C LEU A 5 -0.06 -3.75 -4.51
N LEU A 6 0.76 -4.53 -5.20
CA LEU A 6 1.77 -5.41 -4.61
C LEU A 6 3.18 -4.89 -4.89
N GLY A 7 4.14 -5.36 -4.12
CA GLY A 7 5.55 -5.01 -4.26
C GLY A 7 6.22 -4.79 -2.91
N PRO A 8 7.55 -4.84 -2.84
CA PRO A 8 8.30 -4.70 -1.60
C PRO A 8 8.13 -3.32 -0.95
N PRO A 9 8.41 -3.20 0.35
CA PRO A 9 8.50 -1.89 0.99
C PRO A 9 9.54 -1.03 0.25
N GLY A 10 9.24 0.26 0.07
CA GLY A 10 10.11 1.17 -0.69
C GLY A 10 9.86 1.19 -2.22
N ALA A 11 9.07 0.29 -2.79
CA ALA A 11 8.78 0.26 -4.24
C ALA A 11 7.94 1.44 -4.76
N GLY A 12 7.39 2.29 -3.87
CA GLY A 12 6.65 3.49 -4.29
C GLY A 12 5.13 3.31 -4.41
N LYS A 13 4.59 2.18 -3.97
CA LYS A 13 3.14 1.88 -4.05
C LYS A 13 2.24 3.02 -3.55
N GLY A 14 2.53 3.59 -2.39
CA GLY A 14 1.74 4.67 -1.81
C GLY A 14 1.68 5.92 -2.70
N THR A 15 2.82 6.33 -3.25
CA THR A 15 2.92 7.47 -4.17
C THR A 15 2.16 7.18 -5.47
N GLN A 16 2.38 6.02 -6.05
CA GLN A 16 1.71 5.61 -7.28
C GLN A 16 0.22 5.40 -7.08
N GLY A 17 -0.18 4.85 -5.93
CA GLY A 17 -1.58 4.68 -5.55
C GLY A 17 -2.33 6.01 -5.47
N GLU A 18 -1.72 7.08 -4.93
CA GLU A 18 -2.34 8.42 -4.92
C GLU A 18 -2.54 8.97 -6.33
N LEU A 19 -1.51 8.88 -7.19
CA LEU A 19 -1.57 9.40 -8.55
C LEU A 19 -2.56 8.63 -9.42
N LEU A 20 -2.60 7.32 -9.30
CA LEU A 20 -3.56 6.48 -10.00
C LEU A 20 -4.99 6.69 -9.50
N ALA A 21 -5.20 6.84 -8.19
CA ALA A 21 -6.50 7.13 -7.59
C ALA A 21 -7.07 8.44 -8.14
N ALA A 22 -6.27 9.51 -8.13
CA ALA A 22 -6.65 10.79 -8.71
C ALA A 22 -6.98 10.68 -10.21
N ARG A 23 -6.20 9.91 -10.97
CA ARG A 23 -6.41 9.72 -12.41
C ARG A 23 -7.66 8.90 -12.74
N LEU A 24 -8.00 7.92 -11.91
CA LEU A 24 -9.13 7.02 -12.13
C LEU A 24 -10.42 7.51 -11.46
N GLY A 25 -10.35 8.53 -10.62
CA GLY A 25 -11.49 9.05 -9.86
C GLY A 25 -12.03 8.06 -8.81
N ILE A 26 -11.16 7.21 -8.23
CA ILE A 26 -11.50 6.22 -7.22
C ILE A 26 -10.62 6.40 -5.97
N PRO A 27 -11.09 6.04 -4.77
CA PRO A 27 -10.31 6.22 -3.56
C PRO A 27 -9.09 5.28 -3.49
N LYS A 28 -8.03 5.75 -2.82
CA LYS A 28 -6.94 4.90 -2.33
C LYS A 28 -7.22 4.48 -0.89
N ILE A 29 -7.26 3.18 -0.65
CA ILE A 29 -7.38 2.57 0.68
C ILE A 29 -6.02 1.98 1.03
N ALA A 30 -5.29 2.69 1.90
CA ALA A 30 -3.96 2.28 2.36
C ALA A 30 -4.03 1.84 3.83
N THR A 31 -3.97 0.53 4.08
CA THR A 31 -4.06 0.00 5.44
C THR A 31 -2.97 0.53 6.36
N GLY A 32 -1.76 0.71 5.85
CA GLY A 32 -0.67 1.30 6.61
C GLY A 32 -0.95 2.75 7.04
N ASP A 33 -1.62 3.55 6.21
CA ASP A 33 -1.97 4.93 6.55
C ASP A 33 -3.09 4.97 7.59
N LEU A 34 -4.08 4.08 7.47
CA LEU A 34 -5.16 3.92 8.46
C LEU A 34 -4.61 3.54 9.84
N PHE A 35 -3.69 2.58 9.90
CA PHE A 35 -3.05 2.22 11.17
C PHE A 35 -2.19 3.35 11.75
N ARG A 36 -1.44 4.08 10.92
CA ARG A 36 -0.67 5.24 11.41
C ARG A 36 -1.56 6.35 11.95
N ALA A 37 -2.68 6.61 11.31
CA ALA A 37 -3.69 7.54 11.84
C ALA A 37 -4.24 7.03 13.20
N ALA A 38 -4.61 5.76 13.28
CA ALA A 38 -5.09 5.15 14.52
C ALA A 38 -4.05 5.20 15.65
N VAL A 39 -2.76 5.00 15.34
CA VAL A 39 -1.65 5.13 16.30
C VAL A 39 -1.50 6.58 16.78
N ARG A 40 -1.52 7.56 15.87
CA ARG A 40 -1.45 8.98 16.19
C ARG A 40 -2.60 9.41 17.11
N ASP A 41 -3.80 8.94 16.79
CA ASP A 41 -5.02 9.27 17.53
C ASP A 41 -5.22 8.42 18.79
N SER A 42 -4.24 7.56 19.10
CA SER A 42 -4.21 6.67 20.29
C SER A 42 -5.48 5.83 20.46
N THR A 43 -6.07 5.39 19.36
CA THR A 43 -7.24 4.50 19.41
C THR A 43 -6.85 3.09 19.91
N PRO A 44 -7.78 2.28 20.45
CA PRO A 44 -7.48 0.89 20.83
C PRO A 44 -6.84 0.08 19.70
N LEU A 45 -7.34 0.26 18.47
CA LEU A 45 -6.78 -0.33 17.26
C LEU A 45 -5.33 0.14 17.00
N GLY A 46 -5.08 1.44 17.16
CA GLY A 46 -3.75 2.01 16.98
C GLY A 46 -2.75 1.50 18.01
N ILE A 47 -3.13 1.39 19.27
CA ILE A 47 -2.29 0.84 20.35
C ILE A 47 -1.90 -0.60 20.04
N GLU A 48 -2.83 -1.43 19.55
CA GLU A 48 -2.56 -2.80 19.17
C GLU A 48 -1.68 -2.88 17.92
N ALA A 49 -2.02 -2.17 16.86
CA ALA A 49 -1.28 -2.17 15.60
C ALA A 49 0.18 -1.71 15.78
N LYS A 50 0.42 -0.74 16.67
CA LYS A 50 1.75 -0.19 16.95
C LYS A 50 2.76 -1.26 17.39
N LYS A 51 2.32 -2.30 18.13
CA LYS A 51 3.18 -3.40 18.60
C LYS A 51 3.83 -4.17 17.45
N TYR A 52 3.14 -4.26 16.31
CA TYR A 52 3.61 -4.92 15.10
C TYR A 52 4.38 -3.94 14.20
N MET A 53 3.79 -2.77 13.96
CA MET A 53 4.33 -1.80 13.00
C MET A 53 5.72 -1.29 13.38
N ASP A 54 6.00 -1.02 14.66
CA ASP A 54 7.30 -0.50 15.12
C ASP A 54 8.45 -1.48 14.81
N ARG A 55 8.17 -2.78 14.71
CA ARG A 55 9.13 -3.83 14.34
C ARG A 55 9.13 -4.18 12.86
N GLY A 56 8.21 -3.62 12.09
CA GLY A 56 7.99 -3.97 10.69
C GLY A 56 7.24 -5.28 10.48
N ASP A 57 6.63 -5.83 11.52
CA ASP A 57 5.79 -7.04 11.47
C ASP A 57 4.43 -6.75 10.81
N LEU A 58 3.71 -7.81 10.42
CA LEU A 58 2.35 -7.70 9.92
C LEU A 58 1.33 -7.61 11.08
N VAL A 59 0.36 -6.72 10.93
CA VAL A 59 -0.82 -6.68 11.79
C VAL A 59 -1.69 -7.92 11.51
N PRO A 60 -2.34 -8.54 12.51
CA PRO A 60 -3.14 -9.76 12.32
C PRO A 60 -4.18 -9.65 11.20
N ASP A 61 -4.36 -10.73 10.43
CA ASP A 61 -5.22 -10.79 9.26
C ASP A 61 -6.66 -10.41 9.54
N SER A 62 -7.21 -10.84 10.72
CA SER A 62 -8.58 -10.51 11.11
C SER A 62 -8.84 -9.01 11.24
N VAL A 63 -7.83 -8.26 11.67
CA VAL A 63 -7.89 -6.80 11.80
C VAL A 63 -7.88 -6.15 10.43
N ILE A 64 -6.97 -6.60 9.55
CA ILE A 64 -6.88 -6.12 8.17
C ILE A 64 -8.20 -6.36 7.43
N LEU A 65 -8.74 -7.57 7.49
CA LEU A 65 -9.98 -7.94 6.80
C LEU A 65 -11.20 -7.18 7.32
N GLY A 66 -11.25 -6.88 8.62
CA GLY A 66 -12.28 -6.02 9.20
C GLY A 66 -12.26 -4.62 8.58
N ILE A 67 -11.10 -3.98 8.54
CA ILE A 67 -10.93 -2.66 7.92
C ILE A 67 -11.27 -2.68 6.43
N LEU A 68 -10.86 -3.70 5.70
CA LEU A 68 -11.16 -3.81 4.27
C LEU A 68 -12.65 -4.00 4.01
N ARG A 69 -13.35 -4.78 4.84
CA ARG A 69 -14.80 -4.95 4.73
C ARG A 69 -15.52 -3.60 4.89
N ASP A 70 -15.19 -2.86 5.93
CA ASP A 70 -15.83 -1.57 6.22
C ASP A 70 -15.52 -0.55 5.11
N ALA A 71 -14.26 -0.49 4.65
CA ALA A 71 -13.85 0.41 3.59
C ALA A 71 -14.51 0.08 2.25
N MET A 72 -14.63 -1.21 1.89
CA MET A 72 -15.25 -1.64 0.64
C MET A 72 -16.78 -1.52 0.64
N ALA A 73 -17.41 -1.47 1.81
CA ALA A 73 -18.83 -1.21 1.99
C ALA A 73 -19.17 0.30 1.96
N SER A 74 -18.18 1.18 2.03
CA SER A 74 -18.40 2.63 2.03
C SER A 74 -18.89 3.14 0.66
N ALA A 75 -19.66 4.24 0.68
CA ALA A 75 -20.11 4.91 -0.54
C ALA A 75 -18.94 5.43 -1.40
N GLU A 76 -17.84 5.79 -0.78
CA GLU A 76 -16.64 6.26 -1.47
C GLU A 76 -16.02 5.19 -2.37
N ALA A 77 -16.07 3.92 -1.95
CA ALA A 77 -15.54 2.79 -2.69
C ALA A 77 -16.55 2.18 -3.69
N ALA A 78 -17.77 2.75 -3.83
CA ALA A 78 -18.83 2.19 -4.68
C ALA A 78 -18.39 1.97 -6.14
N HIS A 79 -17.62 2.91 -6.70
CA HIS A 79 -17.15 2.84 -8.10
C HIS A 79 -15.79 2.17 -8.28
N GLY A 80 -15.12 1.78 -7.20
CA GLY A 80 -13.81 1.15 -7.22
C GLY A 80 -12.93 1.59 -6.07
N ALA A 81 -11.74 1.00 -6.01
CA ALA A 81 -10.71 1.40 -5.05
C ALA A 81 -9.33 0.93 -5.50
N ILE A 82 -8.30 1.65 -5.09
CA ILE A 82 -6.91 1.19 -5.11
C ILE A 82 -6.56 0.74 -3.70
N LEU A 83 -6.16 -0.52 -3.56
CA LEU A 83 -5.82 -1.15 -2.29
C LEU A 83 -4.30 -1.20 -2.12
N ASP A 84 -3.74 -0.37 -1.24
CA ASP A 84 -2.30 -0.32 -0.94
C ASP A 84 -2.00 -0.98 0.41
N GLY A 85 -1.15 -2.00 0.38
CA GLY A 85 -0.77 -2.76 1.55
C GLY A 85 -1.90 -3.57 2.20
N ALA A 86 -3.03 -3.69 1.51
CA ALA A 86 -4.22 -4.39 1.96
C ALA A 86 -4.07 -5.91 1.96
N VAL A 87 -3.21 -6.44 1.10
CA VAL A 87 -2.93 -7.86 0.95
C VAL A 87 -1.42 -8.09 1.03
N ARG A 88 -1.00 -8.84 2.03
CA ARG A 88 0.42 -9.18 2.28
C ARG A 88 0.64 -10.66 2.54
N THR A 89 -0.42 -11.43 2.66
CA THR A 89 -0.38 -12.90 2.85
C THR A 89 -1.43 -13.55 1.96
N VAL A 90 -1.26 -14.83 1.66
CA VAL A 90 -2.27 -15.60 0.92
C VAL A 90 -3.60 -15.64 1.67
N PRO A 91 -3.67 -15.89 2.99
CA PRO A 91 -4.92 -15.80 3.74
C PRO A 91 -5.62 -14.43 3.63
N GLN A 92 -4.87 -13.32 3.56
CA GLN A 92 -5.46 -11.99 3.32
C GLN A 92 -6.05 -11.88 1.90
N ALA A 93 -5.40 -12.46 0.89
CA ALA A 93 -5.92 -12.49 -0.48
C ALA A 93 -7.24 -13.28 -0.55
N GLU A 94 -7.30 -14.44 0.08
CA GLU A 94 -8.50 -15.27 0.19
C GLU A 94 -9.62 -14.53 0.92
N GLY A 95 -9.30 -13.92 2.07
CA GLY A 95 -10.26 -13.14 2.86
C GLY A 95 -10.79 -11.94 2.09
N LEU A 96 -9.94 -11.20 1.37
CA LEU A 96 -10.38 -10.10 0.51
C LEU A 96 -11.31 -10.60 -0.61
N ALA A 97 -10.98 -11.72 -1.25
CA ALA A 97 -11.83 -12.30 -2.28
C ALA A 97 -13.22 -12.65 -1.74
N GLN A 98 -13.32 -13.18 -0.50
CA GLN A 98 -14.59 -13.45 0.16
C GLN A 98 -15.36 -12.17 0.50
N VAL A 99 -14.69 -11.14 1.03
CA VAL A 99 -15.30 -9.83 1.31
C VAL A 99 -15.88 -9.23 0.01
N LEU A 100 -15.13 -9.21 -1.06
CA LEU A 100 -15.59 -8.66 -2.34
C LEU A 100 -16.73 -9.48 -2.95
N LYS A 101 -16.64 -10.80 -2.89
CA LYS A 101 -17.72 -11.70 -3.35
C LYS A 101 -19.03 -11.44 -2.62
N SER A 102 -18.99 -11.11 -1.33
CA SER A 102 -20.20 -10.83 -0.54
C SER A 102 -20.96 -9.57 -0.98
N ILE A 103 -20.31 -8.70 -1.76
CA ILE A 103 -20.86 -7.47 -2.34
C ILE A 103 -20.85 -7.51 -3.88
N ASP A 104 -20.81 -8.71 -4.46
CA ASP A 104 -20.81 -8.97 -5.91
C ASP A 104 -19.67 -8.24 -6.67
N ARG A 105 -18.49 -8.24 -6.09
CA ARG A 105 -17.30 -7.60 -6.65
C ARG A 105 -16.10 -8.56 -6.64
N LYS A 106 -15.06 -8.20 -7.35
CA LYS A 106 -13.80 -8.96 -7.40
C LYS A 106 -12.61 -8.01 -7.55
N VAL A 107 -11.40 -8.52 -7.38
CA VAL A 107 -10.18 -7.81 -7.77
C VAL A 107 -10.08 -7.86 -9.29
N ASP A 108 -9.98 -6.69 -9.93
CA ASP A 108 -9.90 -6.58 -11.40
C ASP A 108 -8.46 -6.68 -11.89
N ALA A 109 -7.50 -6.17 -11.13
CA ALA A 109 -6.07 -6.24 -11.47
C ALA A 109 -5.17 -6.14 -10.24
N VAL A 110 -3.98 -6.67 -10.39
CA VAL A 110 -2.86 -6.46 -9.48
C VAL A 110 -1.77 -5.69 -10.23
N LEU A 111 -1.29 -4.59 -9.65
CA LEU A 111 -0.08 -3.92 -10.10
C LEU A 111 1.07 -4.30 -9.18
N LEU A 112 2.03 -5.05 -9.69
CA LEU A 112 3.23 -5.49 -8.97
C LEU A 112 4.37 -4.53 -9.26
N PHE A 113 4.65 -3.62 -8.32
CA PHE A 113 5.79 -2.70 -8.41
C PHE A 113 7.07 -3.41 -7.99
N ASP A 114 8.08 -3.37 -8.85
CA ASP A 114 9.35 -4.03 -8.64
C ASP A 114 10.53 -3.04 -8.69
N ALA A 115 11.50 -3.23 -7.82
CA ALA A 115 12.75 -2.48 -7.78
C ALA A 115 13.84 -3.33 -7.13
N ASN A 116 15.10 -3.09 -7.50
CA ASN A 116 16.20 -3.84 -6.92
C ASN A 116 16.40 -3.51 -5.43
N HIS A 117 16.97 -4.46 -4.69
CA HIS A 117 17.13 -4.40 -3.24
C HIS A 117 17.90 -3.16 -2.76
N ALA A 118 18.97 -2.77 -3.46
CA ALA A 118 19.76 -1.59 -3.10
C ALA A 118 18.93 -0.30 -3.19
N GLU A 119 18.12 -0.17 -4.23
CA GLU A 119 17.23 0.98 -4.41
C GLU A 119 16.14 1.03 -3.33
N LEU A 120 15.57 -0.12 -2.95
CA LEU A 120 14.58 -0.21 -1.89
C LEU A 120 15.13 0.27 -0.55
N ILE A 121 16.32 -0.21 -0.16
CA ILE A 121 17.00 0.23 1.06
C ILE A 121 17.29 1.73 0.99
N ARG A 122 17.87 2.22 -0.11
CA ARG A 122 18.16 3.64 -0.30
C ARG A 122 16.91 4.51 -0.13
N ARG A 123 15.78 4.09 -0.71
CA ARG A 123 14.50 4.83 -0.61
C ARG A 123 13.96 4.84 0.81
N LEU A 124 13.98 3.72 1.49
CA LEU A 124 13.46 3.60 2.85
C LEU A 124 14.32 4.39 3.84
N SER A 125 15.65 4.27 3.74
CA SER A 125 16.59 4.95 4.62
C SER A 125 16.58 6.48 4.47
N SER A 126 16.21 7.00 3.29
CA SER A 126 16.13 8.45 3.02
C SER A 126 14.72 9.03 3.14
N ARG A 127 13.73 8.21 3.47
CA ARG A 127 12.34 8.64 3.55
C ARG A 127 12.05 9.42 4.82
N THR A 128 11.39 10.57 4.65
CA THR A 128 10.67 11.25 5.72
C THR A 128 9.18 11.26 5.39
N THR A 129 8.34 11.43 6.40
CA THR A 129 6.89 11.41 6.24
C THR A 129 6.30 12.53 7.09
N CYS A 130 5.34 13.27 6.56
CA CYS A 130 4.62 14.24 7.36
C CYS A 130 3.81 13.55 8.46
N ASP A 131 3.88 14.08 9.68
CA ASP A 131 3.16 13.55 10.85
C ASP A 131 1.64 13.77 10.75
N ILE A 132 1.19 14.74 9.96
CA ILE A 132 -0.24 15.02 9.72
C ILE A 132 -0.75 14.30 8.47
N CYS A 133 -0.33 14.68 7.26
CA CYS A 133 -0.89 14.14 6.02
C CYS A 133 -0.32 12.77 5.61
N GLN A 134 0.64 12.25 6.35
CA GLN A 134 1.29 10.95 6.11
C GLN A 134 1.97 10.80 4.73
N THR A 135 2.04 11.87 3.94
CA THR A 135 2.71 11.86 2.64
C THR A 135 4.21 11.63 2.83
N PRO A 136 4.79 10.66 2.10
CA PRO A 136 6.23 10.46 2.10
C PRO A 136 6.94 11.49 1.23
N PHE A 137 8.09 11.95 1.71
CA PHE A 137 8.98 12.86 0.99
C PHE A 137 10.39 12.27 0.92
N LYS A 138 11.14 12.69 -0.10
CA LYS A 138 12.56 12.34 -0.29
C LYS A 138 13.42 13.58 -0.10
N ALA A 139 14.64 13.40 0.40
CA ALA A 139 15.65 14.43 0.51
C ALA A 139 15.28 15.63 1.39
N PHE A 140 14.44 15.42 2.39
CA PHE A 140 14.14 16.41 3.43
C PHE A 140 14.61 15.90 4.78
N GLU A 141 15.16 16.81 5.59
CA GLU A 141 15.57 16.49 6.95
C GLU A 141 14.36 16.38 7.90
N PRO A 142 14.40 15.47 8.88
CA PRO A 142 13.41 15.43 9.94
C PRO A 142 13.29 16.79 10.65
N GLY A 143 12.07 17.17 11.03
CA GLY A 143 11.75 18.48 11.63
C GLY A 143 11.40 19.58 10.62
N THR A 144 11.69 19.38 9.32
CA THR A 144 11.29 20.32 8.26
C THR A 144 9.76 20.45 8.21
N ALA A 145 9.25 21.64 7.94
CA ALA A 145 7.81 21.86 7.72
C ALA A 145 7.32 21.07 6.50
N CYS A 146 6.10 20.55 6.57
CA CYS A 146 5.52 19.78 5.48
C CYS A 146 5.39 20.63 4.20
N PRO A 147 5.93 20.19 3.05
CA PRO A 147 5.81 20.91 1.78
C PRO A 147 4.36 21.12 1.30
N ARG A 148 3.40 20.37 1.85
CA ARG A 148 1.96 20.56 1.58
C ARG A 148 1.34 21.68 2.41
N ASN A 149 2.08 22.34 3.30
CA ASN A 149 1.62 23.41 4.17
C ASN A 149 0.39 23.06 5.03
N ASP A 150 0.34 21.81 5.50
CA ASP A 150 -0.72 21.26 6.35
C ASP A 150 -0.49 21.52 7.85
N GLY A 151 0.57 22.27 8.19
CA GLY A 151 0.98 22.54 9.57
C GLY A 151 1.84 21.42 10.19
N GLY A 152 2.01 20.30 9.49
CA GLY A 152 2.80 19.17 9.96
C GLY A 152 4.31 19.34 9.78
N ARG A 153 5.06 18.43 10.39
CA ARG A 153 6.51 18.33 10.25
C ARG A 153 6.89 16.94 9.70
N LEU A 154 8.02 16.92 9.01
CA LEU A 154 8.57 15.68 8.49
C LEU A 154 9.28 14.92 9.60
N ILE A 155 8.90 13.66 9.75
CA ILE A 155 9.47 12.74 10.73
C ILE A 155 10.03 11.49 10.04
N ARG A 156 11.00 10.84 10.67
CA ARG A 156 11.42 9.49 10.28
C ARG A 156 10.44 8.48 10.88
N ARG A 157 10.02 7.51 10.09
CA ARG A 157 9.18 6.42 10.60
C ARG A 157 10.03 5.45 11.40
N LYS A 158 9.49 4.87 12.46
CA LYS A 158 10.18 3.81 13.21
C LYS A 158 10.38 2.55 12.39
N ASP A 159 9.43 2.23 11.52
CA ASP A 159 9.52 1.10 10.58
C ASP A 159 10.50 1.35 9.41
N ASP A 160 11.21 2.47 9.38
CA ASP A 160 12.32 2.77 8.47
C ASP A 160 13.70 2.78 9.17
N GLU A 161 13.78 2.29 10.39
CA GLU A 161 15.05 1.96 11.04
C GLU A 161 15.69 0.73 10.35
N PRO A 162 17.02 0.62 10.30
CA PRO A 162 17.71 -0.41 9.51
C PRO A 162 17.22 -1.85 9.79
N GLU A 163 17.02 -2.19 11.06
CA GLU A 163 16.55 -3.52 11.47
C GLU A 163 15.12 -3.78 11.01
N ALA A 164 14.24 -2.78 11.15
CA ALA A 164 12.85 -2.87 10.68
C ALA A 164 12.76 -2.97 9.14
N ILE A 165 13.63 -2.26 8.41
CA ILE A 165 13.74 -2.38 6.95
C ILE A 165 14.08 -3.82 6.55
N GLN A 166 15.10 -4.43 7.18
CA GLN A 166 15.50 -5.80 6.88
C GLN A 166 14.36 -6.78 7.18
N ASN A 167 13.73 -6.65 8.35
CA ASN A 167 12.58 -7.48 8.71
C ASN A 167 11.44 -7.36 7.69
N ARG A 168 11.09 -6.15 7.26
CA ARG A 168 10.03 -5.92 6.28
C ARG A 168 10.34 -6.52 4.90
N LEU A 169 11.60 -6.48 4.47
CA LEU A 169 12.02 -7.09 3.21
C LEU A 169 11.96 -8.61 3.29
N SER A 170 12.43 -9.20 4.40
CA SER A 170 12.33 -10.64 4.64
C SER A 170 10.87 -11.13 4.68
N ILE A 171 10.01 -10.43 5.43
CA ILE A 171 8.56 -10.73 5.48
C ILE A 171 7.92 -10.60 4.09
N TYR A 172 8.32 -9.61 3.29
CA TYR A 172 7.81 -9.48 1.93
C TYR A 172 8.17 -10.71 1.09
N GLU A 173 9.42 -11.15 1.10
CA GLU A 173 9.87 -12.29 0.32
C GLU A 173 9.19 -13.59 0.76
N GLU A 174 9.05 -13.78 2.07
CA GLU A 174 8.48 -15.00 2.63
C GLU A 174 6.96 -15.09 2.50
N LEU A 175 6.25 -14.00 2.84
CA LEU A 175 4.78 -14.03 2.99
C LEU A 175 4.04 -13.30 1.86
N THR A 176 4.61 -12.23 1.29
CA THR A 176 3.89 -11.39 0.33
C THR A 176 4.21 -11.78 -1.12
N ALA A 177 5.43 -12.15 -1.45
CA ALA A 177 5.76 -12.57 -2.81
C ALA A 177 4.90 -13.75 -3.30
N PRO A 178 4.54 -14.76 -2.47
CA PRO A 178 3.65 -15.85 -2.87
C PRO A 178 2.23 -15.39 -3.28
N VAL A 179 1.77 -14.24 -2.83
CA VAL A 179 0.45 -13.68 -3.17
C VAL A 179 0.33 -13.41 -4.67
N VAL A 180 1.43 -13.09 -5.34
CA VAL A 180 1.49 -12.87 -6.80
C VAL A 180 1.03 -14.14 -7.54
N ALA A 181 1.62 -15.29 -7.19
CA ALA A 181 1.26 -16.57 -7.78
C ALA A 181 -0.20 -16.95 -7.46
N TRP A 182 -0.66 -16.64 -6.25
CA TRP A 182 -2.06 -16.87 -5.87
C TRP A 182 -3.03 -16.11 -6.80
N TYR A 183 -2.82 -14.81 -7.04
CA TYR A 183 -3.67 -14.04 -7.95
C TYR A 183 -3.62 -14.58 -9.37
N GLN A 184 -2.43 -14.93 -9.89
CA GLN A 184 -2.28 -15.50 -11.22
C GLN A 184 -3.05 -16.81 -11.38
N THR A 185 -2.98 -17.72 -10.40
CA THR A 185 -3.70 -19.00 -10.43
C THR A 185 -5.22 -18.86 -10.28
N HIS A 186 -5.68 -17.70 -9.74
CA HIS A 186 -7.10 -17.39 -9.62
C HIS A 186 -7.61 -16.50 -10.79
N GLY A 187 -6.82 -16.38 -11.88
CA GLY A 187 -7.24 -15.68 -13.10
C GLY A 187 -7.31 -14.15 -12.98
N VAL A 188 -6.67 -13.56 -11.95
CA VAL A 188 -6.57 -12.11 -11.83
C VAL A 188 -5.34 -11.63 -12.61
N PRO A 189 -5.48 -10.66 -13.52
CA PRO A 189 -4.34 -10.07 -14.24
C PRO A 189 -3.33 -9.47 -13.27
N VAL A 190 -2.05 -9.83 -13.44
CA VAL A 190 -0.93 -9.29 -12.66
C VAL A 190 0.04 -8.61 -13.59
N GLU A 191 0.06 -7.28 -13.53
CA GLU A 191 0.92 -6.44 -14.35
C GLU A 191 2.17 -6.03 -13.57
N ARG A 192 3.36 -6.37 -14.11
CA ARG A 192 4.64 -5.99 -13.49
C ARG A 192 5.03 -4.59 -13.92
N ILE A 193 5.32 -3.74 -12.96
CA ILE A 193 5.72 -2.34 -13.16
C ILE A 193 7.15 -2.16 -12.67
N ASP A 194 8.06 -1.86 -13.59
CA ASP A 194 9.38 -1.38 -13.20
C ASP A 194 9.23 -0.06 -12.44
N ALA A 195 9.52 -0.09 -11.15
CA ALA A 195 9.38 1.05 -10.24
C ALA A 195 10.66 1.91 -10.17
N ILE A 196 11.61 1.71 -11.08
CA ILE A 196 12.83 2.52 -11.16
C ILE A 196 12.60 3.69 -12.11
N GLY A 197 13.16 4.86 -11.77
CA GLY A 197 13.02 6.11 -12.51
C GLY A 197 12.20 7.16 -11.79
N ASP A 198 11.82 8.19 -12.54
CA ASP A 198 11.03 9.29 -12.00
C ASP A 198 9.57 8.86 -11.71
N VAL A 199 8.96 9.56 -10.76
CA VAL A 199 7.59 9.26 -10.32
C VAL A 199 6.62 9.28 -11.51
N THR A 200 6.77 10.26 -12.40
CA THR A 200 5.91 10.42 -13.59
C THR A 200 6.04 9.23 -14.55
N ASP A 201 7.26 8.75 -14.80
CA ASP A 201 7.51 7.62 -15.69
C ASP A 201 6.90 6.32 -15.14
N VAL A 202 7.07 6.09 -13.83
CA VAL A 202 6.44 4.94 -13.17
C VAL A 202 4.92 5.03 -13.22
N THR A 203 4.35 6.24 -13.03
CA THR A 203 2.90 6.46 -13.15
C THR A 203 2.41 6.16 -14.57
N MET A 204 3.16 6.56 -15.60
CA MET A 204 2.80 6.27 -16.99
C MET A 204 2.81 4.77 -17.28
N ARG A 205 3.85 4.03 -16.84
CA ARG A 205 3.92 2.56 -16.97
C ARG A 205 2.72 1.89 -16.29
N ALA A 206 2.41 2.29 -15.06
CA ALA A 206 1.29 1.73 -14.31
C ALA A 206 -0.06 2.04 -14.96
N ALA A 207 -0.24 3.26 -15.47
CA ALA A 207 -1.46 3.64 -16.18
C ALA A 207 -1.60 2.93 -17.54
N GLU A 208 -0.50 2.69 -18.25
CA GLU A 208 -0.52 1.93 -19.50
C GLU A 208 -0.91 0.46 -19.26
N ALA A 209 -0.32 -0.16 -18.24
CA ALA A 209 -0.67 -1.53 -17.85
C ALA A 209 -2.16 -1.70 -17.57
N LEU A 210 -2.80 -0.70 -16.95
CA LEU A 210 -4.23 -0.73 -16.66
C LEU A 210 -5.14 -0.61 -17.89
N LYS A 211 -4.64 -0.17 -19.06
CA LYS A 211 -5.44 -0.16 -20.28
C LYS A 211 -5.73 -1.56 -20.83
N HIS A 212 -4.89 -2.53 -20.50
CA HIS A 212 -5.03 -3.92 -20.92
C HIS A 212 -5.91 -4.76 -19.98
N VAL A 213 -6.32 -4.17 -18.84
CA VAL A 213 -7.21 -4.83 -17.89
C VAL A 213 -8.65 -4.75 -18.38
N PRO A 214 -9.36 -5.87 -18.57
CA PRO A 214 -10.76 -5.86 -18.94
C PRO A 214 -11.58 -5.07 -17.90
N ARG A 215 -12.31 -4.08 -18.36
CA ARG A 215 -13.28 -3.41 -17.48
C ARG A 215 -14.52 -4.31 -17.39
N ALA A 216 -14.92 -4.66 -16.18
CA ALA A 216 -16.24 -5.23 -15.97
C ALA A 216 -17.27 -4.13 -16.35
N ASP A 217 -18.16 -4.46 -17.28
CA ASP A 217 -19.30 -3.63 -17.67
C ASP A 217 -20.26 -3.41 -16.50
#